data_e26da3f051c7cc17fcb6f668b849fde7
#
_entry.id   e26da3f051c7cc17fcb6f668b849fde7
#
_cell.length_a   1.000
_cell.length_b   1.000
_cell.length_c   1.000
_cell.angle_alpha   90.00
_cell.angle_beta   90.00
_cell.angle_gamma   90.00
#
_symmetry.space_group_name_H-M   'P 1'
#
loop_
_entity.id
_entity.type
_entity.pdbx_description
1 polymer ?
#
loop_
_entity_poly.entity_id
_entity_poly.type
_entity_poly.pdbx_seq_one_letter_code
_entity_poly.pdbx_strand_id
1 'polypeptide(L)'
;MAIAVLRGGEDLLIGRWGVLVVLAGLMSGCGNGDTLEHFGGPTMGSHYSIQYVRHSATPGPKAVRAEVEQILADVDRQLSTYRSDSDIERFNALPANSCQVMPDPVLELIRVGEQLSSQSGGAFDLTVEPLLNLWGFGPQSREEKVPGVEALAQVRQRVGHGHLRIDGDRLCKDAAVEVDFNSIAAGDAVDRIAARFQALGIDSYLAEATGELKAAGRKPDGSAWRVALEAPRDDQQVAERVIEVDGYGVSTSGDYRRYFEQDGTRYSHAFDARTGAPVLHNLASVTVIHPSAMMADGLSTLLLILGPEQGWDYAEKHDIGVFFVLRDKDRFVTRSNETFERISRGKTQ
;
A
#
# COMPACT_ATOMS: atom_id res chain seq x y z
N MET A 1 3.02 6.85 -3.16
CA MET A 1 3.45 5.57 -3.70
C MET A 1 4.90 5.65 -4.07
N ALA A 2 5.75 4.93 -3.38
CA ALA A 2 7.18 5.19 -3.30
C ALA A 2 8.06 3.94 -3.56
N ILE A 3 7.58 2.99 -4.36
CA ILE A 3 8.31 1.76 -4.65
C ILE A 3 8.41 1.56 -6.17
N ALA A 4 9.64 1.40 -6.69
CA ALA A 4 9.91 1.10 -8.09
C ALA A 4 10.47 -0.31 -8.24
N VAL A 5 9.94 -1.07 -9.18
CA VAL A 5 10.42 -2.41 -9.52
C VAL A 5 11.55 -2.31 -10.55
N LEU A 6 12.75 -2.82 -10.24
CA LEU A 6 13.89 -2.80 -11.14
C LEU A 6 13.77 -3.89 -12.22
N ARG A 7 13.78 -3.48 -13.50
CA ARG A 7 13.91 -4.38 -14.64
C ARG A 7 15.39 -4.65 -14.91
N GLY A 8 15.75 -5.93 -15.09
CA GLY A 8 17.09 -6.30 -15.54
C GLY A 8 17.32 -5.84 -16.99
N GLY A 9 18.29 -4.96 -17.21
CA GLY A 9 18.69 -4.51 -18.55
C GLY A 9 19.91 -5.28 -19.04
N GLU A 10 19.84 -5.85 -20.22
CA GLU A 10 21.00 -6.27 -21.02
C GLU A 10 21.11 -5.35 -22.23
N ASP A 11 22.18 -4.58 -22.30
CA ASP A 11 22.57 -3.84 -23.49
C ASP A 11 23.35 -4.75 -24.45
N LEU A 12 22.83 -4.94 -25.67
CA LEU A 12 23.46 -5.69 -26.73
C LEU A 12 24.34 -4.78 -27.60
N LEU A 13 25.62 -5.09 -27.65
CA LEU A 13 26.53 -4.61 -28.71
C LEU A 13 26.51 -5.57 -29.89
N ILE A 14 26.14 -5.07 -31.07
CA ILE A 14 26.10 -5.78 -32.33
C ILE A 14 27.48 -5.78 -32.95
N GLY A 15 28.08 -6.96 -33.12
CA GLY A 15 29.25 -7.21 -33.94
C GLY A 15 28.94 -8.24 -35.03
N ARG A 16 29.18 -7.87 -36.30
CA ARG A 16 28.96 -8.67 -37.54
C ARG A 16 30.03 -9.72 -37.76
N TRP A 17 29.65 -10.80 -38.51
CA TRP A 17 30.39 -11.77 -39.33
C TRP A 17 30.52 -13.20 -38.79
N GLY A 18 30.01 -14.13 -39.60
CA GLY A 18 30.50 -15.51 -39.68
C GLY A 18 29.40 -16.56 -39.84
N VAL A 19 29.01 -16.83 -41.09
CA VAL A 19 28.20 -18.02 -41.46
C VAL A 19 29.03 -19.29 -41.27
N LEU A 20 28.54 -20.21 -40.46
CA LEU A 20 28.96 -21.62 -40.48
C LEU A 20 27.71 -22.48 -40.19
N VAL A 21 27.26 -23.14 -41.27
CA VAL A 21 26.20 -24.15 -41.21
C VAL A 21 26.81 -25.42 -40.62
N VAL A 22 26.35 -25.82 -39.46
CA VAL A 22 26.53 -27.19 -38.95
C VAL A 22 25.14 -27.75 -38.63
N LEU A 23 24.70 -28.69 -39.45
CA LEU A 23 23.58 -29.58 -39.12
C LEU A 23 24.00 -30.44 -37.92
N ALA A 24 23.34 -30.26 -36.81
CA ALA A 24 23.37 -31.21 -35.69
C ALA A 24 22.02 -31.27 -35.01
N GLY A 25 21.37 -32.39 -35.14
CA GLY A 25 20.51 -33.05 -34.16
C GLY A 25 19.37 -32.26 -33.60
N LEU A 26 18.14 -32.48 -34.10
CA LEU A 26 16.88 -32.29 -33.40
C LEU A 26 16.91 -33.04 -32.03
N MET A 27 17.39 -32.41 -31.01
CA MET A 27 16.98 -32.73 -29.65
C MET A 27 15.88 -31.76 -29.33
N SER A 28 14.63 -32.16 -29.55
CA SER A 28 13.44 -31.55 -28.89
C SER A 28 13.55 -31.82 -27.42
N GLY A 29 14.38 -31.07 -26.70
CA GLY A 29 14.28 -30.92 -25.28
C GLY A 29 12.97 -30.16 -25.02
N CYS A 30 11.90 -30.86 -24.61
CA CYS A 30 10.79 -30.26 -23.91
C CYS A 30 11.36 -29.68 -22.61
N GLY A 31 11.85 -28.46 -22.65
CA GLY A 31 12.20 -27.70 -21.48
C GLY A 31 10.89 -27.34 -20.79
N ASN A 32 10.46 -28.17 -19.84
CA ASN A 32 9.52 -27.76 -18.78
C ASN A 32 10.27 -26.78 -17.84
N GLY A 33 10.83 -25.74 -18.38
CA GLY A 33 11.47 -24.68 -17.59
C GLY A 33 10.42 -23.71 -17.11
N ASP A 34 10.53 -23.34 -15.84
CA ASP A 34 9.74 -22.27 -15.25
C ASP A 34 9.93 -20.97 -16.03
N THR A 35 8.84 -20.24 -16.27
CA THR A 35 8.89 -18.97 -17.02
C THR A 35 8.48 -17.82 -16.13
N LEU A 36 9.15 -16.68 -16.29
CA LEU A 36 8.75 -15.44 -15.65
C LEU A 36 7.69 -14.75 -16.52
N GLU A 37 6.48 -14.66 -15.98
CA GLU A 37 5.36 -13.96 -16.60
C GLU A 37 5.20 -12.58 -15.99
N HIS A 38 4.76 -11.61 -16.82
CA HIS A 38 4.52 -10.24 -16.39
C HIS A 38 3.29 -9.66 -17.06
N PHE A 39 2.45 -8.98 -16.29
CA PHE A 39 1.36 -8.14 -16.77
C PHE A 39 1.04 -7.02 -15.79
N GLY A 40 0.28 -6.02 -16.22
CA GLY A 40 -0.16 -4.90 -15.43
C GLY A 40 -1.25 -4.11 -16.14
N GLY A 41 -1.80 -3.12 -15.45
CA GLY A 41 -2.87 -2.29 -15.96
C GLY A 41 -3.27 -1.18 -14.98
N PRO A 42 -4.29 -0.37 -15.33
CA PRO A 42 -4.82 0.67 -14.42
C PRO A 42 -5.66 0.04 -13.32
N THR A 43 -5.62 0.64 -12.12
CA THR A 43 -6.47 0.29 -10.99
C THR A 43 -6.52 1.42 -9.97
N MET A 44 -7.65 1.64 -9.29
CA MET A 44 -7.82 2.56 -8.14
C MET A 44 -7.13 3.93 -8.36
N GLY A 45 -7.32 4.54 -9.53
CA GLY A 45 -6.71 5.83 -9.91
C GLY A 45 -5.21 5.80 -10.17
N SER A 46 -4.56 4.62 -10.18
CA SER A 46 -3.14 4.39 -10.41
C SER A 46 -2.93 3.17 -11.33
N HIS A 47 -2.01 2.28 -11.00
CA HIS A 47 -1.73 1.06 -11.75
C HIS A 47 -1.41 -0.11 -10.82
N TYR A 48 -1.45 -1.32 -11.38
CA TYR A 48 -0.95 -2.54 -10.77
C TYR A 48 0.10 -3.20 -11.67
N SER A 49 0.99 -3.98 -11.06
CA SER A 49 2.03 -4.75 -11.76
C SER A 49 2.21 -6.11 -11.10
N ILE A 50 2.14 -7.16 -11.91
CA ILE A 50 2.28 -8.54 -11.45
C ILE A 50 3.46 -9.18 -12.19
N GLN A 51 4.35 -9.79 -11.44
CA GLN A 51 5.34 -10.73 -11.94
C GLN A 51 5.17 -12.05 -11.18
N TYR A 52 5.18 -13.18 -11.87
CA TYR A 52 5.10 -14.48 -11.21
C TYR A 52 5.84 -15.55 -12.00
N VAL A 53 6.28 -16.57 -11.31
CA VAL A 53 6.89 -17.74 -11.91
C VAL A 53 5.80 -18.74 -12.30
N ARG A 54 5.73 -19.04 -13.59
CA ARG A 54 4.78 -20.00 -14.12
C ARG A 54 5.44 -21.37 -14.25
N HIS A 55 4.86 -22.36 -13.61
CA HIS A 55 5.17 -23.79 -13.77
C HIS A 55 4.17 -24.46 -14.71
N SER A 56 4.44 -25.69 -15.13
CA SER A 56 3.57 -26.44 -16.05
C SER A 56 2.16 -26.67 -15.51
N ALA A 57 1.98 -26.72 -14.19
CA ALA A 57 0.69 -26.94 -13.53
C ALA A 57 -0.09 -25.65 -13.25
N THR A 58 0.54 -24.47 -13.38
CA THR A 58 -0.15 -23.20 -13.09
C THR A 58 -0.99 -22.73 -14.27
N PRO A 59 -2.09 -21.99 -14.05
CA PRO A 59 -2.90 -21.42 -15.12
C PRO A 59 -2.08 -20.50 -16.04
N GLY A 60 -2.52 -20.37 -17.29
CA GLY A 60 -1.86 -19.46 -18.25
C GLY A 60 -2.06 -17.99 -17.88
N PRO A 61 -1.19 -17.07 -18.38
CA PRO A 61 -1.17 -15.65 -17.98
C PRO A 61 -2.50 -14.93 -18.16
N LYS A 62 -3.25 -15.28 -19.21
CA LYS A 62 -4.57 -14.68 -19.47
C LYS A 62 -5.59 -15.02 -18.37
N ALA A 63 -5.57 -16.25 -17.85
CA ALA A 63 -6.45 -16.66 -16.77
C ALA A 63 -6.06 -16.00 -15.44
N VAL A 64 -4.75 -15.98 -15.12
CA VAL A 64 -4.22 -15.32 -13.91
C VAL A 64 -4.52 -13.82 -13.92
N ARG A 65 -4.36 -13.16 -15.07
CA ARG A 65 -4.73 -11.74 -15.24
C ARG A 65 -6.20 -11.49 -14.93
N ALA A 66 -7.10 -12.31 -15.47
CA ALA A 66 -8.54 -12.16 -15.26
C ALA A 66 -8.92 -12.27 -13.76
N GLU A 67 -8.28 -13.20 -13.02
CA GLU A 67 -8.46 -13.33 -11.58
C GLU A 67 -7.98 -12.08 -10.81
N VAL A 68 -6.81 -11.56 -11.16
CA VAL A 68 -6.26 -10.33 -10.54
C VAL A 68 -7.16 -9.13 -10.82
N GLU A 69 -7.56 -8.94 -12.07
CA GLU A 69 -8.44 -7.82 -12.46
C GLU A 69 -9.83 -7.91 -11.80
N GLN A 70 -10.35 -9.12 -11.58
CA GLN A 70 -11.59 -9.32 -10.84
C GLN A 70 -11.42 -8.93 -9.36
N ILE A 71 -10.33 -9.32 -8.71
CA ILE A 71 -10.05 -8.94 -7.31
C ILE A 71 -9.97 -7.41 -7.19
N LEU A 72 -9.22 -6.75 -8.08
CA LEU A 72 -9.09 -5.30 -8.07
C LEU A 72 -10.41 -4.58 -8.31
N ALA A 73 -11.26 -5.10 -9.22
CA ALA A 73 -12.59 -4.56 -9.46
C ALA A 73 -13.53 -4.75 -8.24
N ASP A 74 -13.41 -5.87 -7.53
CA ASP A 74 -14.17 -6.11 -6.30
C ASP A 74 -13.74 -5.19 -5.17
N VAL A 75 -12.43 -4.95 -5.01
CA VAL A 75 -11.90 -3.97 -4.04
C VAL A 75 -12.43 -2.56 -4.35
N ASP A 76 -12.34 -2.13 -5.60
CA ASP A 76 -12.86 -0.81 -6.02
C ASP A 76 -14.37 -0.68 -5.76
N ARG A 77 -15.15 -1.71 -6.09
CA ARG A 77 -16.59 -1.74 -5.84
C ARG A 77 -16.95 -1.71 -4.35
N GLN A 78 -16.13 -2.32 -3.50
CA GLN A 78 -16.37 -2.37 -2.06
C GLN A 78 -15.92 -1.11 -1.33
N LEU A 79 -14.75 -0.56 -1.67
CA LEU A 79 -13.99 0.36 -0.82
C LEU A 79 -13.82 1.77 -1.38
N SER A 80 -14.12 2.01 -2.67
CA SER A 80 -13.83 3.31 -3.29
C SER A 80 -14.74 4.41 -2.78
N THR A 81 -14.16 5.49 -2.26
CA THR A 81 -14.86 6.73 -1.90
C THR A 81 -15.06 7.68 -3.10
N TYR A 82 -14.52 7.30 -4.28
CA TYR A 82 -14.70 8.04 -5.55
C TYR A 82 -15.86 7.55 -6.40
N ARG A 83 -16.58 6.50 -5.96
CA ARG A 83 -17.74 5.91 -6.64
C ARG A 83 -18.96 5.95 -5.72
N SER A 84 -20.02 6.59 -6.15
CA SER A 84 -21.29 6.67 -5.38
C SER A 84 -22.03 5.33 -5.22
N ASP A 85 -21.66 4.30 -6.00
CA ASP A 85 -22.25 2.96 -5.97
C ASP A 85 -21.40 1.91 -5.25
N SER A 86 -20.30 2.30 -4.59
CA SER A 86 -19.52 1.40 -3.75
C SER A 86 -20.26 1.01 -2.47
N ASP A 87 -19.85 -0.08 -1.84
CA ASP A 87 -20.44 -0.52 -0.57
C ASP A 87 -20.20 0.51 0.53
N ILE A 88 -18.99 1.09 0.57
CA ILE A 88 -18.64 2.07 1.60
C ILE A 88 -19.32 3.42 1.39
N GLU A 89 -19.45 3.92 0.15
CA GLU A 89 -20.14 5.20 -0.10
C GLU A 89 -21.63 5.11 0.19
N ARG A 90 -22.25 3.96 -0.08
CA ARG A 90 -23.63 3.74 0.37
C ARG A 90 -23.78 3.79 1.88
N PHE A 91 -22.80 3.25 2.62
CA PHE A 91 -22.75 3.37 4.07
C PHE A 91 -22.49 4.81 4.53
N ASN A 92 -21.53 5.51 3.91
CA ASN A 92 -21.18 6.89 4.23
C ASN A 92 -22.42 7.82 4.08
N ALA A 93 -23.23 7.60 3.05
CA ALA A 93 -24.45 8.37 2.79
C ALA A 93 -25.58 8.11 3.81
N LEU A 94 -25.52 7.07 4.66
CA LEU A 94 -26.54 6.81 5.66
C LEU A 94 -26.51 7.86 6.77
N PRO A 95 -27.67 8.20 7.38
CA PRO A 95 -27.70 9.06 8.56
C PRO A 95 -27.13 8.35 9.80
N ALA A 96 -26.88 9.11 10.88
CA ALA A 96 -26.57 8.55 12.20
C ALA A 96 -27.63 7.52 12.65
N ASN A 97 -27.22 6.59 13.51
CA ASN A 97 -28.04 5.48 14.02
C ASN A 97 -28.54 4.52 12.91
N SER A 98 -27.70 4.29 11.91
CA SER A 98 -27.99 3.38 10.79
C SER A 98 -27.01 2.21 10.76
N CYS A 99 -27.46 1.11 10.11
CA CYS A 99 -26.64 -0.08 9.86
C CYS A 99 -26.83 -0.53 8.40
N GLN A 100 -25.76 -1.11 7.82
CA GLN A 100 -25.77 -1.72 6.49
C GLN A 100 -25.09 -3.08 6.54
N VAL A 101 -25.65 -4.09 5.83
CA VAL A 101 -24.98 -5.36 5.60
C VAL A 101 -23.73 -5.11 4.74
N MET A 102 -22.60 -5.64 5.18
CA MET A 102 -21.30 -5.47 4.51
C MET A 102 -20.69 -6.81 4.14
N PRO A 103 -19.96 -6.89 3.03
CA PRO A 103 -19.13 -8.06 2.75
C PRO A 103 -18.11 -8.33 3.87
N ASP A 104 -17.85 -9.60 4.20
CA ASP A 104 -16.88 -9.99 5.22
C ASP A 104 -15.51 -9.31 5.08
N PRO A 105 -14.93 -9.17 3.85
CA PRO A 105 -13.67 -8.46 3.70
C PRO A 105 -13.71 -6.99 4.12
N VAL A 106 -14.84 -6.30 3.95
CA VAL A 106 -15.01 -4.90 4.41
C VAL A 106 -15.05 -4.85 5.94
N LEU A 107 -15.77 -5.79 6.57
CA LEU A 107 -15.82 -5.88 8.04
C LEU A 107 -14.44 -6.20 8.63
N GLU A 108 -13.61 -6.99 7.94
CA GLU A 108 -12.23 -7.25 8.37
C GLU A 108 -11.37 -5.98 8.35
N LEU A 109 -11.48 -5.17 7.30
CA LEU A 109 -10.81 -3.88 7.22
C LEU A 109 -11.24 -2.92 8.36
N ILE A 110 -12.54 -2.91 8.71
CA ILE A 110 -13.02 -2.14 9.87
C ILE A 110 -12.37 -2.64 11.17
N ARG A 111 -12.27 -3.97 11.40
CA ARG A 111 -11.62 -4.52 12.60
C ARG A 111 -10.15 -4.14 12.68
N VAL A 112 -9.43 -4.19 11.55
CA VAL A 112 -8.02 -3.76 11.49
C VAL A 112 -7.91 -2.26 11.77
N GLY A 113 -8.76 -1.43 11.18
CA GLY A 113 -8.82 0.00 11.46
C GLY A 113 -9.09 0.31 12.93
N GLU A 114 -10.05 -0.38 13.55
CA GLU A 114 -10.33 -0.28 15.00
C GLU A 114 -9.12 -0.65 15.85
N GLN A 115 -8.42 -1.74 15.49
CA GLN A 115 -7.21 -2.17 16.18
C GLN A 115 -6.12 -1.09 16.11
N LEU A 116 -5.82 -0.57 14.91
CA LEU A 116 -4.81 0.48 14.70
C LEU A 116 -5.20 1.79 15.42
N SER A 117 -6.46 2.18 15.36
CA SER A 117 -7.00 3.33 16.12
C SER A 117 -6.79 3.17 17.61
N SER A 118 -7.21 2.03 18.18
CA SER A 118 -7.08 1.76 19.61
C SER A 118 -5.61 1.75 20.04
N GLN A 119 -4.73 1.11 19.28
CA GLN A 119 -3.30 1.01 19.58
C GLN A 119 -2.57 2.35 19.49
N SER A 120 -3.05 3.28 18.65
CA SER A 120 -2.49 4.62 18.48
C SER A 120 -3.15 5.68 19.38
N GLY A 121 -4.10 5.29 20.21
CA GLY A 121 -4.88 6.23 21.01
C GLY A 121 -5.73 7.18 20.15
N GLY A 122 -6.20 6.71 19.00
CA GLY A 122 -7.05 7.46 18.07
C GLY A 122 -6.29 8.34 17.07
N ALA A 123 -4.97 8.23 16.96
CA ALA A 123 -4.19 8.99 15.97
C ALA A 123 -4.50 8.52 14.54
N PHE A 124 -4.46 7.21 14.32
CA PHE A 124 -4.97 6.57 13.11
C PHE A 124 -6.48 6.35 13.25
N ASP A 125 -7.27 6.76 12.26
CA ASP A 125 -8.72 6.57 12.29
C ASP A 125 -9.26 6.49 10.85
N LEU A 126 -10.06 5.46 10.55
CA LEU A 126 -10.69 5.30 9.24
C LEU A 126 -11.84 6.29 8.99
N THR A 127 -12.31 7.01 10.01
CA THR A 127 -13.41 7.97 9.87
C THR A 127 -12.95 9.38 9.54
N VAL A 128 -11.71 9.55 9.03
CA VAL A 128 -11.09 10.85 8.74
C VAL A 128 -11.59 11.52 7.44
N GLU A 129 -12.44 10.88 6.64
CA GLU A 129 -12.87 11.43 5.36
C GLU A 129 -13.45 12.85 5.45
N PRO A 130 -14.29 13.20 6.45
CA PRO A 130 -14.77 14.57 6.62
C PRO A 130 -13.65 15.59 6.85
N LEU A 131 -12.55 15.21 7.53
CA LEU A 131 -11.37 16.05 7.68
C LEU A 131 -10.61 16.20 6.37
N LEU A 132 -10.38 15.09 5.66
CA LEU A 132 -9.71 15.12 4.34
C LEU A 132 -10.47 16.04 3.38
N ASN A 133 -11.80 15.96 3.33
CA ASN A 133 -12.64 16.83 2.51
C ASN A 133 -12.52 18.30 2.94
N LEU A 134 -12.49 18.59 4.23
CA LEU A 134 -12.38 19.97 4.76
C LEU A 134 -11.04 20.62 4.41
N TRP A 135 -9.94 19.86 4.45
CA TRP A 135 -8.58 20.35 4.17
C TRP A 135 -8.22 20.34 2.68
N GLY A 136 -9.03 19.78 1.80
CA GLY A 136 -8.77 19.76 0.37
C GLY A 136 -8.23 18.44 -0.18
N PHE A 137 -8.04 17.40 0.65
CA PHE A 137 -7.44 16.12 0.24
C PHE A 137 -8.45 15.01 -0.11
N GLY A 138 -9.70 15.16 0.27
CA GLY A 138 -10.74 14.14 0.06
C GLY A 138 -11.41 14.22 -1.33
N PRO A 139 -12.23 13.22 -1.68
CA PRO A 139 -12.90 13.14 -2.99
C PRO A 139 -13.93 14.25 -3.23
N GLN A 140 -14.49 14.83 -2.16
CA GLN A 140 -15.49 15.91 -2.23
C GLN A 140 -14.86 17.31 -2.01
N SER A 141 -13.55 17.40 -2.02
CA SER A 141 -12.80 18.63 -1.78
C SER A 141 -13.05 19.67 -2.90
N ARG A 142 -13.15 20.94 -2.49
CA ARG A 142 -13.28 22.07 -3.42
C ARG A 142 -12.04 22.92 -3.53
N GLU A 143 -11.23 22.97 -2.48
CA GLU A 143 -10.08 23.87 -2.36
C GLU A 143 -9.13 23.36 -1.29
N GLU A 144 -7.84 23.36 -1.56
CA GLU A 144 -6.77 23.09 -0.58
C GLU A 144 -6.52 24.33 0.25
N LYS A 145 -6.81 24.29 1.56
CA LYS A 145 -6.62 25.41 2.48
C LYS A 145 -6.64 24.97 3.93
N VAL A 146 -6.08 25.80 4.79
CA VAL A 146 -6.20 25.68 6.24
C VAL A 146 -7.62 26.07 6.67
N PRO A 147 -8.41 25.16 7.26
CA PRO A 147 -9.78 25.46 7.70
C PRO A 147 -9.83 26.43 8.86
N GLY A 148 -10.95 27.18 8.96
CA GLY A 148 -11.26 27.96 10.15
C GLY A 148 -11.58 27.07 11.35
N VAL A 149 -11.36 27.62 12.57
CA VAL A 149 -11.50 26.90 13.84
C VAL A 149 -12.93 26.35 14.02
N GLU A 150 -13.95 27.12 13.65
CA GLU A 150 -15.35 26.72 13.79
C GLU A 150 -15.70 25.55 12.85
N ALA A 151 -15.22 25.58 11.59
CA ALA A 151 -15.44 24.50 10.64
C ALA A 151 -14.75 23.21 11.09
N LEU A 152 -13.52 23.32 11.60
CA LEU A 152 -12.79 22.19 12.15
C LEU A 152 -13.52 21.57 13.37
N ALA A 153 -14.00 22.42 14.30
CA ALA A 153 -14.75 21.97 15.48
C ALA A 153 -16.05 21.24 15.09
N GLN A 154 -16.75 21.69 14.04
CA GLN A 154 -17.95 21.02 13.53
C GLN A 154 -17.64 19.66 12.91
N VAL A 155 -16.61 19.60 12.05
CA VAL A 155 -16.24 18.35 11.37
C VAL A 155 -15.73 17.29 12.33
N ARG A 156 -14.99 17.67 13.37
CA ARG A 156 -14.50 16.74 14.39
C ARG A 156 -15.59 15.96 15.14
N GLN A 157 -16.82 16.45 15.17
CA GLN A 157 -17.98 15.70 15.72
C GLN A 157 -18.41 14.52 14.85
N ARG A 158 -17.87 14.42 13.63
CA ARG A 158 -18.13 13.37 12.65
C ARG A 158 -16.92 12.48 12.44
N VAL A 159 -15.97 12.46 13.38
CA VAL A 159 -14.73 11.68 13.34
C VAL A 159 -14.56 10.94 14.64
N GLY A 160 -14.18 9.69 14.58
CA GLY A 160 -13.91 8.83 15.73
C GLY A 160 -14.36 7.40 15.48
N HIS A 161 -13.43 6.46 15.52
CA HIS A 161 -13.70 5.02 15.34
C HIS A 161 -14.72 4.47 16.35
N GLY A 162 -14.82 5.07 17.54
CA GLY A 162 -15.81 4.69 18.56
C GLY A 162 -17.27 4.87 18.13
N HIS A 163 -17.54 5.58 17.03
CA HIS A 163 -18.86 5.70 16.41
C HIS A 163 -19.24 4.54 15.52
N LEU A 164 -18.29 3.62 15.22
CA LEU A 164 -18.52 2.43 14.40
C LEU A 164 -18.74 1.21 15.30
N ARG A 165 -19.61 0.32 14.89
CA ARG A 165 -19.85 -0.97 15.55
C ARG A 165 -20.19 -2.05 14.53
N ILE A 166 -19.55 -3.20 14.64
CA ILE A 166 -19.90 -4.41 13.88
C ILE A 166 -20.95 -5.19 14.67
N ASP A 167 -22.05 -5.55 14.00
CA ASP A 167 -23.17 -6.32 14.56
C ASP A 167 -23.52 -7.46 13.59
N GLY A 168 -22.92 -8.62 13.83
CA GLY A 168 -23.00 -9.75 12.90
C GLY A 168 -22.36 -9.45 11.56
N ASP A 169 -23.14 -9.46 10.50
CA ASP A 169 -22.75 -9.10 9.13
C ASP A 169 -22.98 -7.60 8.78
N ARG A 170 -23.27 -6.77 9.79
CA ARG A 170 -23.62 -5.37 9.59
C ARG A 170 -22.58 -4.43 10.20
N LEU A 171 -22.25 -3.39 9.46
CA LEU A 171 -21.57 -2.20 9.98
C LEU A 171 -22.63 -1.17 10.40
N CYS A 172 -22.54 -0.68 11.62
CA CYS A 172 -23.44 0.32 12.20
C CYS A 172 -22.66 1.57 12.59
N LYS A 173 -23.34 2.72 12.55
CA LYS A 173 -22.81 4.00 13.06
C LYS A 173 -23.84 4.73 13.89
N ASP A 174 -23.41 5.38 14.99
CA ASP A 174 -24.26 6.19 15.87
C ASP A 174 -24.13 7.70 15.62
N ALA A 175 -23.11 8.12 14.87
CA ALA A 175 -22.90 9.47 14.39
C ALA A 175 -22.80 9.51 12.85
N ALA A 176 -22.80 10.70 12.26
CA ALA A 176 -22.66 10.88 10.80
C ALA A 176 -21.19 10.79 10.35
N VAL A 177 -20.50 9.72 10.77
CA VAL A 177 -19.12 9.44 10.35
C VAL A 177 -19.06 8.93 8.90
N GLU A 178 -17.94 9.18 8.24
CA GLU A 178 -17.65 8.73 6.89
C GLU A 178 -16.30 7.99 6.89
N VAL A 179 -16.31 6.76 6.38
CA VAL A 179 -15.15 5.86 6.40
C VAL A 179 -14.37 5.97 5.10
N ASP A 180 -13.06 6.11 5.23
CA ASP A 180 -12.08 6.08 4.14
C ASP A 180 -11.06 4.96 4.39
N PHE A 181 -10.88 4.09 3.39
CA PHE A 181 -9.95 2.96 3.46
C PHE A 181 -8.62 3.21 2.75
N ASN A 182 -8.35 4.42 2.24
CA ASN A 182 -7.15 4.70 1.44
C ASN A 182 -5.82 4.36 2.13
N SER A 183 -5.82 4.23 3.46
CA SER A 183 -4.66 3.85 4.26
C SER A 183 -4.42 2.35 4.42
N ILE A 184 -5.33 1.49 3.92
CA ILE A 184 -5.22 0.02 4.07
C ILE A 184 -5.77 -0.77 2.87
N ALA A 185 -6.51 -0.12 1.95
CA ALA A 185 -7.20 -0.81 0.86
C ALA A 185 -6.26 -1.39 -0.19
N ALA A 186 -5.16 -0.70 -0.47
CA ALA A 186 -4.20 -1.16 -1.47
C ALA A 186 -3.41 -2.38 -0.97
N GLY A 187 -3.02 -2.36 0.31
CA GLY A 187 -2.41 -3.52 0.97
C GLY A 187 -3.36 -4.73 1.03
N ASP A 188 -4.64 -4.51 1.30
CA ASP A 188 -5.66 -5.56 1.27
C ASP A 188 -5.82 -6.17 -0.14
N ALA A 189 -5.87 -5.34 -1.19
CA ALA A 189 -5.92 -5.82 -2.56
C ALA A 189 -4.72 -6.74 -2.89
N VAL A 190 -3.53 -6.37 -2.47
CA VAL A 190 -2.30 -7.15 -2.65
C VAL A 190 -2.35 -8.46 -1.86
N ASP A 191 -2.84 -8.46 -0.62
CA ASP A 191 -3.00 -9.68 0.18
C ASP A 191 -4.05 -10.63 -0.43
N ARG A 192 -5.16 -10.11 -0.96
CA ARG A 192 -6.17 -10.93 -1.70
C ARG A 192 -5.57 -11.55 -2.96
N ILE A 193 -4.76 -10.81 -3.73
CA ILE A 193 -4.04 -11.33 -4.90
C ILE A 193 -3.07 -12.44 -4.46
N ALA A 194 -2.29 -12.22 -3.41
CA ALA A 194 -1.35 -13.20 -2.87
C ALA A 194 -2.06 -14.50 -2.42
N ALA A 195 -3.18 -14.38 -1.72
CA ALA A 195 -4.00 -15.54 -1.32
C ALA A 195 -4.55 -16.30 -2.54
N ARG A 196 -4.97 -15.58 -3.59
CA ARG A 196 -5.41 -16.21 -4.84
C ARG A 196 -4.27 -16.93 -5.55
N PHE A 197 -3.07 -16.35 -5.58
CA PHE A 197 -1.88 -16.99 -6.15
C PHE A 197 -1.58 -18.31 -5.44
N GLN A 198 -1.58 -18.30 -4.12
CA GLN A 198 -1.40 -19.54 -3.34
C GLN A 198 -2.45 -20.60 -3.71
N ALA A 199 -3.73 -20.22 -3.84
CA ALA A 199 -4.80 -21.15 -4.26
C ALA A 199 -4.64 -21.67 -5.70
N LEU A 200 -3.93 -20.94 -6.57
CA LEU A 200 -3.61 -21.33 -7.94
C LEU A 200 -2.28 -22.10 -8.06
N GLY A 201 -1.59 -22.38 -6.94
CA GLY A 201 -0.27 -23.03 -6.95
C GLY A 201 0.84 -22.12 -7.48
N ILE A 202 0.69 -20.79 -7.40
CA ILE A 202 1.71 -19.80 -7.72
C ILE A 202 2.38 -19.41 -6.39
N ASP A 203 3.58 -19.90 -6.15
CA ASP A 203 4.33 -19.73 -4.91
C ASP A 203 5.48 -18.72 -5.03
N SER A 204 5.81 -18.29 -6.27
CA SER A 204 6.83 -17.27 -6.50
C SER A 204 6.27 -16.12 -7.34
N TYR A 205 6.21 -14.93 -6.73
CA TYR A 205 5.63 -13.74 -7.33
C TYR A 205 6.11 -12.44 -6.69
N LEU A 206 5.95 -11.35 -7.44
CA LEU A 206 5.93 -9.98 -6.97
C LEU A 206 4.63 -9.35 -7.47
N ALA A 207 3.70 -9.09 -6.55
CA ALA A 207 2.44 -8.41 -6.80
C ALA A 207 2.48 -6.99 -6.23
N GLU A 208 2.12 -6.02 -7.04
CA GLU A 208 2.09 -4.60 -6.66
C GLU A 208 0.76 -3.99 -7.12
N ALA A 209 0.12 -3.22 -6.27
CA ALA A 209 -1.04 -2.40 -6.59
C ALA A 209 -0.90 -1.04 -5.91
N THR A 210 -0.97 0.03 -6.71
CA THR A 210 -0.91 1.45 -6.28
C THR A 210 0.30 1.82 -5.39
N GLY A 211 1.31 0.92 -5.31
CA GLY A 211 2.59 1.09 -4.61
C GLY A 211 2.81 0.20 -3.42
N GLU A 212 1.78 -0.39 -2.93
CA GLU A 212 1.84 -1.47 -1.96
C GLU A 212 2.18 -2.75 -2.69
N LEU A 213 3.06 -3.56 -2.11
CA LEU A 213 3.48 -4.79 -2.75
C LEU A 213 3.64 -5.94 -1.76
N LYS A 214 3.63 -7.15 -2.34
CA LYS A 214 4.03 -8.38 -1.65
C LYS A 214 4.82 -9.27 -2.60
N ALA A 215 5.88 -9.87 -2.08
CA ALA A 215 6.67 -10.84 -2.83
C ALA A 215 6.85 -12.12 -2.03
N ALA A 216 6.91 -13.24 -2.73
CA ALA A 216 7.24 -14.54 -2.17
C ALA A 216 8.05 -15.36 -3.18
N GLY A 217 8.86 -16.30 -2.67
CA GLY A 217 9.67 -17.21 -3.48
C GLY A 217 10.82 -16.51 -4.22
N ARG A 218 11.30 -17.14 -5.30
CA ARG A 218 12.44 -16.67 -6.07
C ARG A 218 12.14 -16.75 -7.58
N LYS A 219 12.83 -15.94 -8.36
CA LYS A 219 12.77 -15.98 -9.83
C LYS A 219 13.30 -17.31 -10.38
N PRO A 220 13.04 -17.65 -11.67
CA PRO A 220 13.49 -18.91 -12.27
C PRO A 220 15.01 -19.11 -12.25
N ASP A 221 15.78 -18.02 -12.22
CA ASP A 221 17.24 -18.02 -12.11
C ASP A 221 17.77 -18.16 -10.68
N GLY A 222 16.86 -18.32 -9.68
CA GLY A 222 17.18 -18.40 -8.27
C GLY A 222 17.38 -17.03 -7.58
N SER A 223 17.36 -15.91 -8.31
CA SER A 223 17.53 -14.59 -7.74
C SER A 223 16.32 -14.18 -6.91
N ALA A 224 16.55 -13.35 -5.87
CA ALA A 224 15.50 -12.81 -5.02
C ALA A 224 14.66 -11.74 -5.76
N TRP A 225 13.44 -11.53 -5.28
CA TRP A 225 12.65 -10.36 -5.65
C TRP A 225 13.27 -9.11 -5.01
N ARG A 226 13.58 -8.12 -5.83
CA ARG A 226 14.24 -6.88 -5.40
C ARG A 226 13.31 -5.70 -5.62
N VAL A 227 13.19 -4.88 -4.60
CA VAL A 227 12.31 -3.72 -4.53
C VAL A 227 13.14 -2.48 -4.23
N ALA A 228 12.95 -1.42 -5.00
CA ALA A 228 13.57 -0.12 -4.73
C ALA A 228 12.64 0.72 -3.85
N LEU A 229 13.12 1.14 -2.69
CA LEU A 229 12.48 2.16 -1.86
C LEU A 229 12.83 3.53 -2.42
N GLU A 230 11.83 4.35 -2.67
CA GLU A 230 12.01 5.67 -3.29
C GLU A 230 12.42 6.71 -2.26
N ALA A 231 13.37 7.58 -2.62
CA ALA A 231 13.67 8.78 -1.84
C ALA A 231 12.45 9.73 -1.84
N PRO A 232 12.11 10.38 -0.71
CA PRO A 232 10.94 11.24 -0.60
C PRO A 232 11.16 12.62 -1.28
N ARG A 233 11.43 12.57 -2.57
CA ARG A 233 11.63 13.75 -3.44
C ARG A 233 10.40 13.97 -4.29
N ASP A 234 9.99 15.21 -4.43
CA ASP A 234 8.85 15.62 -5.24
C ASP A 234 9.23 15.94 -6.70
N ASP A 235 10.54 16.16 -6.97
CA ASP A 235 11.08 16.53 -8.28
C ASP A 235 11.53 15.34 -9.15
N GLN A 236 11.85 14.19 -8.55
CA GLN A 236 12.36 13.01 -9.27
C GLN A 236 12.19 11.70 -8.50
N GLN A 237 12.06 10.61 -9.25
CA GLN A 237 12.04 9.26 -8.68
C GLN A 237 13.46 8.69 -8.63
N VAL A 238 14.04 8.63 -7.45
CA VAL A 238 15.37 8.08 -7.19
C VAL A 238 15.26 7.01 -6.13
N ALA A 239 15.93 5.89 -6.32
CA ALA A 239 16.00 4.85 -5.31
C ALA A 239 16.88 5.30 -4.15
N GLU A 240 16.32 5.35 -2.94
CA GLU A 240 17.05 5.57 -1.70
C GLU A 240 17.75 4.27 -1.26
N ARG A 241 17.05 3.15 -1.42
CA ARG A 241 17.53 1.84 -1.00
C ARG A 241 16.91 0.72 -1.85
N VAL A 242 17.65 -0.36 -2.07
CA VAL A 242 17.13 -1.61 -2.66
C VAL A 242 17.14 -2.69 -1.61
N ILE A 243 16.02 -3.40 -1.47
CA ILE A 243 15.81 -4.49 -0.52
C ILE A 243 15.44 -5.79 -1.24
N GLU A 244 15.71 -6.93 -0.62
CA GLU A 244 15.20 -8.23 -1.03
C GLU A 244 13.98 -8.59 -0.19
N VAL A 245 12.94 -9.15 -0.82
CA VAL A 245 11.67 -9.48 -0.17
C VAL A 245 11.28 -10.91 -0.48
N ASP A 246 10.95 -11.69 0.55
CA ASP A 246 10.45 -13.06 0.43
C ASP A 246 9.47 -13.38 1.57
N GLY A 247 8.20 -13.52 1.25
CA GLY A 247 7.10 -13.81 2.18
C GLY A 247 6.57 -12.59 2.92
N TYR A 248 6.89 -11.36 2.47
CA TYR A 248 6.48 -10.13 3.14
C TYR A 248 5.79 -9.15 2.19
N GLY A 249 4.89 -8.36 2.76
CA GLY A 249 4.36 -7.13 2.19
C GLY A 249 5.27 -5.95 2.53
N VAL A 250 5.30 -4.95 1.65
CA VAL A 250 6.03 -3.69 1.83
C VAL A 250 5.12 -2.54 1.43
N SER A 251 5.01 -1.55 2.29
CA SER A 251 4.30 -0.30 2.04
C SER A 251 5.14 0.89 2.47
N THR A 252 4.96 2.01 1.78
CA THR A 252 5.63 3.27 2.12
C THR A 252 4.62 4.41 2.14
N SER A 253 4.40 5.00 3.30
CA SER A 253 3.68 6.26 3.48
C SER A 253 4.65 7.45 3.49
N GLY A 254 4.24 8.57 2.90
CA GLY A 254 5.06 9.78 2.85
C GLY A 254 4.24 11.05 2.67
N ASP A 255 4.83 12.19 3.05
CA ASP A 255 4.18 13.51 3.04
C ASP A 255 4.51 14.34 1.79
N TYR A 256 5.23 13.76 0.80
CA TYR A 256 5.85 14.50 -0.33
C TYR A 256 5.07 14.40 -1.65
N ARG A 257 4.05 13.52 -1.77
CA ARG A 257 3.28 13.32 -3.00
C ARG A 257 2.01 14.18 -3.06
N ARG A 258 1.32 14.35 -1.92
CA ARG A 258 0.07 15.10 -1.82
C ARG A 258 0.18 16.08 -0.64
N TYR A 259 0.46 17.32 -0.96
CA TYR A 259 0.58 18.42 0.00
C TYR A 259 0.26 19.75 -0.67
N PHE A 260 -0.07 20.74 0.12
CA PHE A 260 -0.06 22.14 -0.27
C PHE A 260 0.78 22.97 0.70
N GLU A 261 1.16 24.17 0.30
CA GLU A 261 1.90 25.09 1.16
C GLU A 261 1.09 26.37 1.36
N GLN A 262 0.99 26.79 2.62
CA GLN A 262 0.36 28.04 3.00
C GLN A 262 1.19 28.71 4.10
N ASP A 263 1.52 30.00 3.90
CA ASP A 263 2.33 30.81 4.84
C ASP A 263 3.66 30.14 5.24
N GLY A 264 4.32 29.48 4.29
CA GLY A 264 5.59 28.78 4.49
C GLY A 264 5.50 27.46 5.26
N THR A 265 4.30 26.99 5.55
CA THR A 265 4.03 25.68 6.20
C THR A 265 3.49 24.70 5.17
N ARG A 266 4.07 23.49 5.14
CA ARG A 266 3.61 22.37 4.32
C ARG A 266 2.56 21.58 5.07
N TYR A 267 1.41 21.35 4.44
CA TYR A 267 0.33 20.53 4.92
C TYR A 267 0.15 19.34 3.99
N SER A 268 0.35 18.13 4.51
CA SER A 268 0.20 16.88 3.74
C SER A 268 -1.15 16.21 4.02
N HIS A 269 -1.43 15.15 3.24
CA HIS A 269 -2.61 14.32 3.46
C HIS A 269 -2.51 13.34 4.65
N ALA A 270 -1.40 13.35 5.42
CA ALA A 270 -1.25 12.55 6.64
C ALA A 270 -1.85 13.27 7.85
N PHE A 271 -2.96 12.76 8.38
CA PHE A 271 -3.77 13.39 9.42
C PHE A 271 -3.67 12.67 10.75
N ASP A 272 -3.45 13.43 11.81
CA ASP A 272 -3.73 12.96 13.17
C ASP A 272 -5.20 13.25 13.52
N ALA A 273 -6.01 12.19 13.60
CA ALA A 273 -7.45 12.33 13.87
C ALA A 273 -7.74 12.97 15.23
N ARG A 274 -6.83 12.86 16.20
CA ARG A 274 -6.94 13.48 17.53
C ARG A 274 -6.90 15.00 17.46
N THR A 275 -6.09 15.55 16.58
CA THR A 275 -5.97 17.00 16.37
C THR A 275 -6.91 17.50 15.27
N GLY A 276 -7.27 16.65 14.31
CA GLY A 276 -8.03 16.99 13.12
C GLY A 276 -7.21 17.76 12.09
N ALA A 277 -5.89 17.67 12.14
CA ALA A 277 -4.96 18.42 11.30
C ALA A 277 -3.87 17.51 10.71
N PRO A 278 -3.26 17.91 9.57
CA PRO A 278 -2.06 17.28 9.06
C PRO A 278 -0.91 17.31 10.07
N VAL A 279 -0.08 16.27 10.06
CA VAL A 279 1.15 16.23 10.86
C VAL A 279 2.19 17.21 10.32
N LEU A 280 2.98 17.82 11.22
CA LEU A 280 3.94 18.90 10.88
C LEU A 280 5.40 18.57 11.27
N HIS A 281 5.70 17.32 11.64
CA HIS A 281 7.05 16.89 11.97
C HIS A 281 7.91 16.66 10.71
N ASN A 282 9.20 16.40 10.89
CA ASN A 282 10.17 16.26 9.80
C ASN A 282 10.30 14.83 9.22
N LEU A 283 9.47 13.86 9.64
CA LEU A 283 9.45 12.52 9.06
C LEU A 283 8.83 12.59 7.66
N ALA A 284 9.64 12.35 6.64
CA ALA A 284 9.26 12.50 5.25
C ALA A 284 8.60 11.24 4.67
N SER A 285 9.11 10.06 5.08
CA SER A 285 8.50 8.78 4.71
C SER A 285 8.81 7.68 5.71
N VAL A 286 7.92 6.69 5.73
CA VAL A 286 8.04 5.46 6.52
C VAL A 286 7.77 4.28 5.60
N THR A 287 8.75 3.38 5.49
CA THR A 287 8.54 2.06 4.88
C THR A 287 8.39 1.02 5.98
N VAL A 288 7.38 0.18 5.85
CA VAL A 288 7.09 -0.96 6.74
C VAL A 288 7.22 -2.26 5.95
N ILE A 289 7.86 -3.26 6.56
CA ILE A 289 7.88 -4.65 6.08
C ILE A 289 7.09 -5.51 7.08
N HIS A 290 6.03 -6.17 6.61
CA HIS A 290 5.15 -7.00 7.43
C HIS A 290 4.66 -8.23 6.64
N PRO A 291 4.37 -9.41 7.27
CA PRO A 291 3.83 -10.57 6.55
C PRO A 291 2.52 -10.31 5.79
N SER A 292 1.66 -9.43 6.28
CA SER A 292 0.47 -8.90 5.57
C SER A 292 0.78 -7.55 4.94
N ALA A 293 0.44 -7.40 3.66
CA ALA A 293 0.57 -6.12 2.94
C ALA A 293 -0.45 -5.08 3.46
N MET A 294 -1.67 -5.50 3.83
CA MET A 294 -2.68 -4.64 4.47
C MET A 294 -2.15 -4.05 5.78
N MET A 295 -1.51 -4.88 6.62
CA MET A 295 -0.91 -4.39 7.86
C MET A 295 0.29 -3.49 7.60
N ALA A 296 1.12 -3.79 6.59
CA ALA A 296 2.23 -2.91 6.21
C ALA A 296 1.71 -1.52 5.80
N ASP A 297 0.62 -1.46 5.04
CA ASP A 297 -0.04 -0.24 4.57
C ASP A 297 -0.59 0.58 5.75
N GLY A 298 -1.43 -0.01 6.60
CA GLY A 298 -1.97 0.66 7.78
C GLY A 298 -0.89 1.12 8.76
N LEU A 299 0.12 0.28 9.01
CA LEU A 299 1.21 0.61 9.93
C LEU A 299 2.12 1.71 9.37
N SER A 300 2.42 1.73 8.06
CA SER A 300 3.24 2.80 7.47
C SER A 300 2.54 4.16 7.64
N THR A 301 1.23 4.21 7.43
CA THR A 301 0.40 5.40 7.67
C THR A 301 0.36 5.78 9.15
N LEU A 302 0.10 4.82 10.05
CA LEU A 302 0.09 5.06 11.50
C LEU A 302 1.42 5.62 12.00
N LEU A 303 2.54 5.01 11.59
CA LEU A 303 3.87 5.45 12.02
C LEU A 303 4.25 6.83 11.44
N LEU A 304 3.82 7.12 10.21
CA LEU A 304 3.96 8.47 9.65
C LEU A 304 3.16 9.48 10.47
N ILE A 305 1.94 9.16 10.91
CA ILE A 305 1.11 10.03 11.75
C ILE A 305 1.76 10.26 13.13
N LEU A 306 2.28 9.20 13.77
CA LEU A 306 2.93 9.30 15.08
C LEU A 306 4.25 10.08 15.05
N GLY A 307 4.91 10.15 13.89
CA GLY A 307 6.15 10.89 13.71
C GLY A 307 7.43 10.14 14.14
N PRO A 308 8.58 10.84 14.10
CA PRO A 308 9.89 10.17 14.14
C PRO A 308 10.22 9.53 15.49
N GLU A 309 9.71 10.03 16.60
CA GLU A 309 10.00 9.52 17.94
C GLU A 309 8.95 8.51 18.39
N GLN A 310 7.67 8.91 18.47
CA GLN A 310 6.59 8.02 18.90
C GLN A 310 6.38 6.85 17.92
N GLY A 311 6.49 7.09 16.62
CA GLY A 311 6.43 6.05 15.60
C GLY A 311 7.58 5.05 15.69
N TRP A 312 8.78 5.54 16.01
CA TRP A 312 9.93 4.66 16.23
C TRP A 312 9.74 3.78 17.47
N ASP A 313 9.37 4.37 18.61
CA ASP A 313 9.13 3.64 19.86
C ASP A 313 8.02 2.60 19.71
N TYR A 314 6.98 2.96 18.95
CA TYR A 314 5.90 2.03 18.61
C TYR A 314 6.42 0.85 17.78
N ALA A 315 7.23 1.11 16.75
CA ALA A 315 7.77 0.06 15.89
C ALA A 315 8.71 -0.90 16.65
N GLU A 316 9.59 -0.37 17.49
CA GLU A 316 10.46 -1.18 18.36
C GLU A 316 9.65 -2.04 19.34
N LYS A 317 8.66 -1.44 20.00
CA LYS A 317 7.82 -2.16 20.98
C LYS A 317 7.05 -3.32 20.37
N HIS A 318 6.68 -3.23 19.09
CA HIS A 318 5.85 -4.22 18.39
C HIS A 318 6.65 -5.09 17.41
N ASP A 319 7.99 -5.03 17.40
CA ASP A 319 8.90 -5.74 16.48
C ASP A 319 8.53 -5.55 14.99
N ILE A 320 8.15 -4.34 14.61
CA ILE A 320 7.79 -3.98 13.24
C ILE A 320 9.05 -3.55 12.49
N GLY A 321 9.33 -4.17 11.33
CA GLY A 321 10.45 -3.78 10.46
C GLY A 321 10.19 -2.44 9.78
N VAL A 322 11.00 -1.40 10.12
CA VAL A 322 10.79 -0.02 9.63
C VAL A 322 12.05 0.62 9.08
N PHE A 323 11.86 1.40 8.01
CA PHE A 323 12.85 2.30 7.43
C PHE A 323 12.27 3.71 7.37
N PHE A 324 12.84 4.64 8.12
CA PHE A 324 12.43 6.04 8.21
C PHE A 324 13.34 6.92 7.39
N VAL A 325 12.77 7.90 6.69
CA VAL A 325 13.49 8.97 6.03
C VAL A 325 13.06 10.30 6.62
N LEU A 326 14.00 11.06 7.18
CA LEU A 326 13.75 12.33 7.86
C LEU A 326 14.34 13.49 7.06
N ARG A 327 13.68 14.64 7.07
CA ARG A 327 14.26 15.91 6.58
C ARG A 327 15.16 16.52 7.64
N ASP A 328 16.42 16.75 7.27
CA ASP A 328 17.39 17.50 8.06
C ASP A 328 17.93 18.65 7.20
N LYS A 329 17.27 19.81 7.28
CA LYS A 329 17.54 20.97 6.43
C LYS A 329 17.40 20.62 4.94
N ASP A 330 18.51 20.70 4.17
CA ASP A 330 18.53 20.46 2.72
C ASP A 330 18.87 19.01 2.34
N ARG A 331 18.89 18.07 3.30
CA ARG A 331 19.22 16.65 3.07
C ARG A 331 18.20 15.73 3.72
N PHE A 332 18.24 14.48 3.29
CA PHE A 332 17.53 13.38 3.96
C PHE A 332 18.49 12.57 4.83
N VAL A 333 18.00 12.13 5.97
CA VAL A 333 18.70 11.21 6.89
C VAL A 333 17.83 9.97 7.05
N THR A 334 18.44 8.80 6.92
CA THR A 334 17.74 7.53 7.00
C THR A 334 18.02 6.81 8.32
N ARG A 335 17.03 6.07 8.81
CA ARG A 335 17.13 5.21 9.99
C ARG A 335 16.30 3.94 9.76
N SER A 336 16.89 2.76 10.02
CA SER A 336 16.22 1.46 9.99
C SER A 336 16.46 0.71 11.30
N ASN A 337 15.49 -0.11 11.71
CA ASN A 337 15.67 -0.95 12.90
C ASN A 337 16.20 -2.34 12.55
N GLU A 338 16.60 -3.12 13.58
CA GLU A 338 17.18 -4.45 13.40
C GLU A 338 16.23 -5.41 12.70
N THR A 339 14.93 -5.33 12.97
CA THR A 339 13.90 -6.15 12.32
C THR A 339 13.82 -5.88 10.83
N PHE A 340 13.87 -4.60 10.41
CA PHE A 340 13.94 -4.25 8.99
C PHE A 340 15.22 -4.80 8.34
N GLU A 341 16.39 -4.61 8.96
CA GLU A 341 17.66 -5.08 8.43
C GLU A 341 17.70 -6.61 8.28
N ARG A 342 17.15 -7.33 9.25
CA ARG A 342 17.06 -8.80 9.23
C ARG A 342 16.18 -9.31 8.08
N ILE A 343 15.03 -8.66 7.84
CA ILE A 343 14.07 -9.10 6.82
C ILE A 343 14.54 -8.68 5.42
N SER A 344 15.07 -7.46 5.26
CA SER A 344 15.37 -6.84 3.96
C SER A 344 16.62 -7.40 3.25
N ARG A 345 17.41 -8.24 3.92
CA ARG A 345 18.59 -8.90 3.32
C ARG A 345 18.28 -10.25 2.67
N GLY A 346 17.00 -10.67 2.69
CA GLY A 346 16.61 -12.02 2.26
C GLY A 346 17.12 -13.12 3.22
N LYS A 347 16.56 -14.32 3.07
CA LYS A 347 17.11 -15.49 3.79
C LYS A 347 18.46 -15.84 3.17
N THR A 348 19.55 -15.59 3.89
CA THR A 348 20.85 -16.20 3.58
C THR A 348 20.67 -17.72 3.65
N GLN A 349 20.94 -18.42 2.56
CA GLN A 349 20.98 -19.90 2.53
C GLN A 349 22.12 -20.41 3.36
#